data_de3ba7e986cec0f73bc3f7fbf9c20d8a
#
_entry.id   de3ba7e986cec0f73bc3f7fbf9c20d8a
#
_cell.length_a   1.000
_cell.length_b   1.000
_cell.length_c   1.000
_cell.angle_alpha   90.00
_cell.angle_beta   90.00
_cell.angle_gamma   90.00
#
_symmetry.space_group_name_H-M   'P 1'
#
loop_
_entity.id
_entity.type
_entity.pdbx_description
1 polymer ?
#
loop_
_entity_poly.entity_id
_entity_poly.type
_entity_poly.pdbx_seq_one_letter_code
_entity_poly.pdbx_strand_id
1 'polypeptide(L)'
;MRKPILLVMVLMLILTNSCTSGADISVSEAPTEEVTVLPTEVVITPPTEAPTEVPTEVVKPWTEEEVQILAKMLYGECRGVKSVTEQAACVWCVLNRCDAYGKSVTEVVTAPKQFQGYDPDHPVWADLAALSEDVLSRWYREKDGEESVGRVLPADYLWFTGDGKRNHFRNEYKGGEVWDWSLPSPYES
;
A
#
# COMPACT_ATOMS: atom_id res chain seq x y z
N MET A 1 -28.26 40.73 -7.10
CA MET A 1 -29.18 39.67 -7.54
C MET A 1 -28.80 38.38 -6.85
N ARG A 2 -29.59 37.94 -5.87
CA ARG A 2 -29.33 36.72 -5.06
C ARG A 2 -30.09 35.58 -5.71
N LYS A 3 -29.41 34.46 -6.03
CA LYS A 3 -30.01 33.22 -6.52
C LYS A 3 -30.26 32.27 -5.34
N PRO A 4 -31.42 31.59 -5.28
CA PRO A 4 -31.75 30.71 -4.16
C PRO A 4 -31.09 29.35 -4.29
N ILE A 5 -30.69 28.83 -3.14
CA ILE A 5 -30.15 27.48 -2.93
C ILE A 5 -31.33 26.51 -2.91
N LEU A 6 -31.33 25.55 -3.83
CA LEU A 6 -32.32 24.47 -3.86
C LEU A 6 -31.78 23.29 -3.02
N LEU A 7 -32.42 23.07 -1.87
CA LEU A 7 -32.15 21.97 -0.96
C LEU A 7 -32.93 20.73 -1.46
N VAL A 8 -32.21 19.71 -1.95
CA VAL A 8 -32.80 18.40 -2.30
C VAL A 8 -32.53 17.42 -1.17
N MET A 9 -33.60 17.17 -0.38
CA MET A 9 -33.63 16.04 0.57
C MET A 9 -33.87 14.75 -0.20
N VAL A 10 -32.92 13.79 -0.13
CA VAL A 10 -33.12 12.42 -0.59
C VAL A 10 -33.36 11.51 0.60
N LEU A 11 -34.54 10.94 0.61
CA LEU A 11 -35.09 10.02 1.62
C LEU A 11 -34.43 8.66 1.51
N MET A 12 -33.79 8.19 2.60
CA MET A 12 -33.26 6.85 2.71
C MET A 12 -34.37 5.84 3.00
N LEU A 13 -34.50 4.84 2.11
CA LEU A 13 -35.28 3.62 2.35
C LEU A 13 -34.38 2.54 2.91
N ILE A 14 -34.63 2.11 4.14
CA ILE A 14 -33.98 0.97 4.78
C ILE A 14 -34.83 -0.27 4.44
N LEU A 15 -34.21 -1.25 3.79
CA LEU A 15 -34.76 -2.59 3.61
C LEU A 15 -33.96 -3.58 4.46
N THR A 16 -34.60 -4.02 5.55
CA THR A 16 -34.16 -5.16 6.36
C THR A 16 -34.58 -6.46 5.69
N ASN A 17 -33.68 -7.38 5.48
CA ASN A 17 -33.99 -8.77 5.15
C ASN A 17 -33.38 -9.70 6.19
N SER A 18 -34.26 -10.24 7.04
CA SER A 18 -34.01 -11.39 7.89
C SER A 18 -34.27 -12.67 7.09
N CYS A 19 -33.39 -13.62 7.14
CA CYS A 19 -33.69 -15.02 6.78
C CYS A 19 -32.97 -15.97 7.73
N THR A 20 -33.75 -16.61 8.57
CA THR A 20 -33.47 -17.76 9.43
C THR A 20 -33.71 -19.05 8.64
N SER A 21 -32.83 -20.04 8.79
CA SER A 21 -33.07 -21.49 8.65
C SER A 21 -31.79 -22.22 9.01
N GLY A 22 -31.68 -22.99 10.01
CA GLY A 22 -32.17 -24.20 10.58
C GLY A 22 -31.87 -25.44 9.75
N ALA A 23 -30.79 -26.22 10.11
CA ALA A 23 -30.68 -27.60 9.66
C ALA A 23 -29.91 -28.44 10.69
N ASP A 24 -30.54 -29.52 11.10
CA ASP A 24 -30.17 -30.54 12.02
C ASP A 24 -28.87 -31.28 11.73
N ILE A 25 -28.17 -31.67 12.82
CA ILE A 25 -27.00 -32.53 12.77
C ILE A 25 -27.40 -33.89 13.31
N SER A 26 -27.35 -34.89 12.45
CA SER A 26 -27.50 -36.29 12.80
C SER A 26 -26.15 -36.85 13.29
N VAL A 27 -26.16 -37.38 14.50
CA VAL A 27 -25.05 -38.13 15.12
C VAL A 27 -25.16 -39.57 14.66
N SER A 28 -24.07 -40.13 14.10
CA SER A 28 -23.90 -41.57 13.82
C SER A 28 -22.77 -42.10 14.67
N GLU A 29 -23.12 -42.95 15.63
CA GLU A 29 -22.19 -43.81 16.39
C GLU A 29 -21.68 -44.95 15.50
N ALA A 30 -20.39 -45.25 15.59
CA ALA A 30 -19.76 -46.43 15.02
C ALA A 30 -18.98 -47.19 16.12
N PRO A 31 -18.91 -48.53 16.04
CA PRO A 31 -18.59 -49.40 17.19
C PRO A 31 -17.06 -49.53 17.46
N THR A 32 -16.78 -49.72 18.72
CA THR A 32 -15.49 -50.00 19.33
C THR A 32 -14.97 -51.38 18.94
N GLU A 33 -13.81 -51.49 18.30
CA GLU A 33 -13.03 -52.73 18.25
C GLU A 33 -11.85 -52.63 19.23
N GLU A 34 -11.84 -53.58 20.17
CA GLU A 34 -10.81 -53.77 21.18
C GLU A 34 -9.64 -54.55 20.57
N VAL A 35 -8.50 -53.89 20.34
CA VAL A 35 -7.25 -54.53 19.90
C VAL A 35 -6.27 -54.56 21.07
N THR A 36 -6.11 -55.73 21.62
CA THR A 36 -5.07 -56.08 22.63
C THR A 36 -3.70 -56.08 21.94
N VAL A 37 -2.83 -55.14 22.31
CA VAL A 37 -1.42 -55.10 21.82
C VAL A 37 -0.47 -55.24 23.01
N LEU A 38 0.45 -56.21 22.90
CA LEU A 38 1.53 -56.45 23.85
C LEU A 38 2.47 -55.21 23.91
N PRO A 39 3.11 -54.94 25.05
CA PRO A 39 4.04 -53.84 25.19
C PRO A 39 5.37 -54.19 24.52
N THR A 40 5.66 -53.53 23.39
CA THR A 40 7.02 -53.45 22.83
C THR A 40 7.72 -52.24 23.45
N GLU A 41 8.80 -52.51 24.17
CA GLU A 41 9.65 -51.50 24.78
C GLU A 41 10.29 -50.61 23.67
N VAL A 42 9.72 -49.42 23.50
CA VAL A 42 10.29 -48.42 22.58
C VAL A 42 11.34 -47.62 23.33
N VAL A 43 12.60 -47.81 22.96
CA VAL A 43 13.70 -46.94 23.37
C VAL A 43 13.47 -45.56 22.76
N ILE A 44 13.01 -44.62 23.58
CA ILE A 44 12.82 -43.24 23.19
C ILE A 44 14.19 -42.56 23.23
N THR A 45 14.84 -42.44 22.07
CA THR A 45 15.93 -41.47 21.89
C THR A 45 15.31 -40.08 21.93
N PRO A 46 15.83 -39.14 22.76
CA PRO A 46 15.30 -37.77 22.76
C PRO A 46 15.49 -37.13 21.36
N PRO A 47 14.46 -36.43 20.84
CA PRO A 47 14.61 -35.71 19.59
C PRO A 47 15.72 -34.67 19.73
N THR A 48 16.74 -34.77 18.87
CA THR A 48 17.72 -33.70 18.68
C THR A 48 16.94 -32.47 18.20
N GLU A 49 16.78 -31.46 19.05
CA GLU A 49 16.22 -30.18 18.65
C GLU A 49 17.06 -29.62 17.50
N ALA A 50 16.45 -29.51 16.33
CA ALA A 50 17.03 -28.78 15.23
C ALA A 50 17.24 -27.32 15.66
N PRO A 51 18.35 -26.67 15.26
CA PRO A 51 18.57 -25.26 15.59
C PRO A 51 17.39 -24.46 15.06
N THR A 52 16.65 -23.80 15.93
CA THR A 52 15.64 -22.81 15.57
C THR A 52 16.41 -21.67 14.94
N GLU A 53 16.34 -21.54 13.61
CA GLU A 53 16.86 -20.38 12.90
C GLU A 53 16.10 -19.16 13.43
N VAL A 54 16.80 -18.32 14.17
CA VAL A 54 16.30 -17.01 14.60
C VAL A 54 16.12 -16.20 13.31
N PRO A 55 14.90 -15.70 13.00
CA PRO A 55 14.73 -14.85 11.84
C PRO A 55 15.69 -13.67 11.94
N THR A 56 16.62 -13.57 11.01
CA THR A 56 17.48 -12.40 10.89
C THR A 56 16.57 -11.24 10.47
N GLU A 57 16.33 -10.32 11.39
CA GLU A 57 15.55 -9.11 11.11
C GLU A 57 16.27 -8.33 10.01
N VAL A 58 15.66 -8.23 8.84
CA VAL A 58 16.18 -7.46 7.72
C VAL A 58 16.06 -5.99 8.08
N VAL A 59 17.18 -5.35 8.40
CA VAL A 59 17.22 -3.92 8.68
C VAL A 59 16.87 -3.16 7.40
N LYS A 60 15.70 -2.51 7.40
CA LYS A 60 15.24 -1.67 6.29
C LYS A 60 15.93 -0.31 6.36
N PRO A 61 16.38 0.28 5.24
CA PRO A 61 17.00 1.59 5.22
C PRO A 61 16.00 2.75 5.39
N TRP A 62 14.69 2.47 5.36
CA TRP A 62 13.61 3.43 5.62
C TRP A 62 12.91 3.17 6.95
N THR A 63 12.19 4.18 7.43
CA THR A 63 11.43 4.12 8.67
C THR A 63 9.95 3.82 8.41
N GLU A 64 9.26 3.31 9.42
CA GLU A 64 7.81 3.14 9.41
C GLU A 64 7.09 4.50 9.26
N GLU A 65 7.65 5.57 9.83
CA GLU A 65 7.12 6.93 9.70
C GLU A 65 7.11 7.40 8.24
N GLU A 66 8.17 7.14 7.47
CA GLU A 66 8.22 7.48 6.05
C GLU A 66 7.14 6.74 5.24
N VAL A 67 6.92 5.45 5.53
CA VAL A 67 5.84 4.66 4.91
C VAL A 67 4.47 5.28 5.22
N GLN A 68 4.22 5.62 6.49
CA GLN A 68 2.94 6.19 6.91
C GLN A 68 2.69 7.58 6.31
N ILE A 69 3.69 8.44 6.23
CA ILE A 69 3.58 9.78 5.62
C ILE A 69 3.24 9.64 4.13
N LEU A 70 3.93 8.76 3.41
CA LEU A 70 3.65 8.50 1.99
C LEU A 70 2.25 7.91 1.78
N ALA A 71 1.83 6.95 2.60
CA ALA A 71 0.48 6.38 2.53
C ALA A 71 -0.62 7.43 2.77
N LYS A 72 -0.45 8.32 3.74
CA LYS A 72 -1.36 9.44 4.02
C LYS A 72 -1.39 10.46 2.88
N MET A 73 -0.24 10.73 2.27
CA MET A 73 -0.14 11.58 1.08
C MET A 73 -0.90 10.94 -0.10
N LEU A 74 -0.69 9.66 -0.37
CA LEU A 74 -1.43 8.93 -1.40
C LEU A 74 -2.93 8.96 -1.14
N TYR A 75 -3.37 8.76 0.10
CA TYR A 75 -4.79 8.83 0.47
C TYR A 75 -5.40 10.18 0.07
N GLY A 76 -4.71 11.28 0.31
CA GLY A 76 -5.21 12.61 0.00
C GLY A 76 -5.12 13.00 -1.48
N GLU A 77 -3.97 12.74 -2.12
CA GLU A 77 -3.68 13.17 -3.49
C GLU A 77 -4.23 12.22 -4.55
N CYS A 78 -4.40 10.92 -4.24
CA CYS A 78 -4.75 9.89 -5.21
C CYS A 78 -6.14 9.27 -4.98
N ARG A 79 -7.01 9.88 -4.17
CA ARG A 79 -8.33 9.32 -3.79
C ARG A 79 -9.20 8.88 -4.98
N GLY A 80 -9.12 9.55 -6.12
CA GLY A 80 -9.88 9.24 -7.32
C GLY A 80 -9.14 8.35 -8.34
N VAL A 81 -7.88 8.09 -8.10
CA VAL A 81 -6.97 7.39 -9.03
C VAL A 81 -7.05 5.89 -8.80
N LYS A 82 -7.40 5.13 -9.84
CA LYS A 82 -7.52 3.66 -9.77
C LYS A 82 -6.24 2.92 -10.19
N SER A 83 -5.38 3.56 -10.97
CA SER A 83 -4.14 2.96 -11.45
C SER A 83 -3.09 2.92 -10.35
N VAL A 84 -2.63 1.73 -9.99
CA VAL A 84 -1.56 1.52 -9.01
C VAL A 84 -0.25 2.11 -9.54
N THR A 85 0.01 2.00 -10.85
CA THR A 85 1.15 2.65 -11.52
C THR A 85 1.17 4.17 -11.29
N GLU A 86 0.01 4.81 -11.41
CA GLU A 86 -0.11 6.26 -11.21
C GLU A 86 0.05 6.64 -9.73
N GLN A 87 -0.48 5.84 -8.80
CA GLN A 87 -0.24 6.02 -7.36
C GLN A 87 1.25 5.86 -7.02
N ALA A 88 1.93 4.86 -7.59
CA ALA A 88 3.37 4.68 -7.45
C ALA A 88 4.16 5.88 -8.00
N ALA A 89 3.71 6.45 -9.14
CA ALA A 89 4.34 7.65 -9.71
C ALA A 89 4.22 8.87 -8.77
N CYS A 90 3.15 8.99 -7.97
CA CYS A 90 3.06 10.04 -6.95
C CYS A 90 4.14 9.85 -5.86
N VAL A 91 4.40 8.61 -5.42
CA VAL A 91 5.50 8.33 -4.48
C VAL A 91 6.85 8.64 -5.13
N TRP A 92 7.09 8.17 -6.36
CA TRP A 92 8.32 8.49 -7.10
C TRP A 92 8.54 10.00 -7.23
N CYS A 93 7.48 10.80 -7.44
CA CYS A 93 7.59 12.25 -7.50
C CYS A 93 8.08 12.85 -6.16
N VAL A 94 7.63 12.33 -5.02
CA VAL A 94 8.17 12.72 -3.70
C VAL A 94 9.65 12.37 -3.60
N LEU A 95 10.04 11.13 -3.94
CA LEU A 95 11.42 10.65 -3.82
C LEU A 95 12.36 11.38 -4.79
N ASN A 96 11.90 11.69 -6.01
CA ASN A 96 12.64 12.56 -6.93
C ASN A 96 12.93 13.93 -6.33
N ARG A 97 11.95 14.51 -5.60
CA ARG A 97 12.18 15.78 -4.88
C ARG A 97 13.13 15.62 -3.70
N CYS A 98 13.11 14.47 -3.01
CA CYS A 98 14.09 14.18 -1.95
C CYS A 98 15.51 14.24 -2.53
N ASP A 99 15.74 13.61 -3.67
CA ASP A 99 17.04 13.61 -4.34
C ASP A 99 17.42 14.99 -4.89
N ALA A 100 16.49 15.66 -5.58
CA ALA A 100 16.74 16.96 -6.20
C ALA A 100 17.04 18.07 -5.19
N TYR A 101 16.43 18.01 -3.99
CA TYR A 101 16.53 19.07 -2.99
C TYR A 101 17.36 18.68 -1.76
N GLY A 102 17.84 17.45 -1.66
CA GLY A 102 18.56 16.94 -0.49
C GLY A 102 17.71 16.95 0.79
N LYS A 103 16.42 16.62 0.68
CA LYS A 103 15.44 16.65 1.77
C LYS A 103 14.93 15.26 2.10
N SER A 104 14.48 15.07 3.34
CA SER A 104 13.76 13.88 3.77
C SER A 104 12.36 13.81 3.18
N VAL A 105 11.76 12.61 3.19
CA VAL A 105 10.36 12.39 2.80
C VAL A 105 9.42 13.30 3.59
N THR A 106 9.61 13.38 4.91
CA THR A 106 8.82 14.24 5.79
C THR A 106 8.88 15.71 5.37
N GLU A 107 10.09 16.24 5.15
CA GLU A 107 10.27 17.64 4.73
C GLU A 107 9.65 17.95 3.37
N VAL A 108 9.68 17.00 2.44
CA VAL A 108 9.10 17.18 1.10
C VAL A 108 7.57 17.15 1.18
N VAL A 109 6.98 16.15 1.86
CA VAL A 109 5.52 15.99 1.92
C VAL A 109 4.86 17.09 2.74
N THR A 110 5.47 17.48 3.87
CA THR A 110 4.90 18.49 4.77
C THR A 110 5.23 19.94 4.39
N ALA A 111 5.99 20.14 3.32
CA ALA A 111 6.34 21.47 2.85
C ALA A 111 5.07 22.29 2.49
N PRO A 112 4.96 23.56 2.92
CA PRO A 112 3.77 24.36 2.66
C PRO A 112 3.41 24.45 1.18
N LYS A 113 2.13 24.24 0.84
CA LYS A 113 1.57 24.34 -0.52
C LYS A 113 2.13 23.34 -1.54
N GLN A 114 2.74 22.23 -1.08
CA GLN A 114 3.25 21.19 -1.98
C GLN A 114 2.20 20.08 -2.18
N PHE A 115 1.99 19.24 -1.23
CA PHE A 115 0.97 18.17 -1.28
C PHE A 115 -0.26 18.60 -0.49
N GLN A 116 -1.19 19.29 -1.18
CA GLN A 116 -2.36 19.90 -0.52
C GLN A 116 -3.38 18.88 -0.02
N GLY A 117 -3.37 17.68 -0.58
CA GLY A 117 -4.19 16.56 -0.12
C GLY A 117 -3.61 15.83 1.10
N TYR A 118 -2.37 16.09 1.50
CA TYR A 118 -1.80 15.48 2.69
C TYR A 118 -2.42 16.07 3.96
N ASP A 119 -2.81 15.16 4.87
CA ASP A 119 -3.25 15.50 6.22
C ASP A 119 -2.66 14.46 7.21
N PRO A 120 -2.04 14.87 8.31
CA PRO A 120 -1.49 13.96 9.31
C PRO A 120 -2.56 13.07 9.96
N ASP A 121 -3.82 13.46 9.93
CA ASP A 121 -4.94 12.70 10.49
C ASP A 121 -5.57 11.72 9.48
N HIS A 122 -5.10 11.67 8.24
CA HIS A 122 -5.56 10.68 7.27
C HIS A 122 -5.29 9.25 7.75
N PRO A 123 -6.19 8.29 7.43
CA PRO A 123 -5.95 6.89 7.75
C PRO A 123 -4.79 6.33 6.91
N VAL A 124 -4.04 5.40 7.50
CA VAL A 124 -3.05 4.59 6.79
C VAL A 124 -3.76 3.33 6.30
N TRP A 125 -4.08 3.26 5.01
CA TRP A 125 -4.63 2.07 4.41
C TRP A 125 -3.51 1.08 4.07
N ALA A 126 -3.76 -0.21 4.31
CA ALA A 126 -2.74 -1.25 4.18
C ALA A 126 -2.18 -1.38 2.75
N ASP A 127 -3.02 -1.21 1.73
CA ASP A 127 -2.62 -1.23 0.32
C ASP A 127 -1.74 -0.02 -0.04
N LEU A 128 -2.06 1.17 0.45
CA LEU A 128 -1.26 2.37 0.23
C LEU A 128 0.08 2.32 0.99
N ALA A 129 0.08 1.75 2.20
CA ALA A 129 1.31 1.52 2.96
C ALA A 129 2.22 0.51 2.26
N ALA A 130 1.67 -0.62 1.80
CA ALA A 130 2.41 -1.63 1.06
C ALA A 130 3.00 -1.07 -0.25
N LEU A 131 2.24 -0.28 -1.00
CA LEU A 131 2.73 0.40 -2.20
C LEU A 131 3.85 1.39 -1.87
N SER A 132 3.69 2.19 -0.82
CA SER A 132 4.70 3.16 -0.39
C SER A 132 6.00 2.47 0.00
N GLU A 133 5.90 1.36 0.72
CA GLU A 133 7.05 0.56 1.13
C GLU A 133 7.74 -0.10 -0.08
N ASP A 134 6.99 -0.64 -1.04
CA ASP A 134 7.55 -1.22 -2.26
C ASP A 134 8.33 -0.17 -3.07
N VAL A 135 7.78 1.03 -3.26
CA VAL A 135 8.47 2.11 -3.99
C VAL A 135 9.71 2.61 -3.23
N LEU A 136 9.63 2.75 -1.89
CA LEU A 136 10.81 3.06 -1.06
C LEU A 136 11.92 2.02 -1.23
N SER A 137 11.56 0.73 -1.16
CA SER A 137 12.51 -0.37 -1.38
C SER A 137 13.23 -0.25 -2.72
N ARG A 138 12.48 0.03 -3.79
CA ARG A 138 13.03 0.23 -5.15
C ARG A 138 13.97 1.43 -5.20
N TRP A 139 13.58 2.55 -4.59
CA TRP A 139 14.38 3.77 -4.55
C TRP A 139 15.72 3.57 -3.82
N TYR A 140 15.73 2.86 -2.69
CA TYR A 140 16.97 2.54 -1.98
C TYR A 140 17.85 1.59 -2.77
N ARG A 141 17.29 0.56 -3.42
CA ARG A 141 18.05 -0.34 -4.31
C ARG A 141 18.69 0.41 -5.48
N GLU A 142 17.98 1.38 -6.06
CA GLU A 142 18.54 2.25 -7.10
C GLU A 142 19.72 3.07 -6.56
N LYS A 143 19.64 3.59 -5.34
CA LYS A 143 20.76 4.31 -4.68
C LYS A 143 21.95 3.40 -4.41
N ASP A 144 21.72 2.12 -4.17
CA ASP A 144 22.76 1.09 -4.00
C ASP A 144 23.34 0.62 -5.34
N GLY A 145 22.89 1.19 -6.47
CA GLY A 145 23.41 0.95 -7.81
C GLY A 145 22.69 -0.14 -8.59
N GLU A 146 21.52 -0.60 -8.13
CA GLU A 146 20.69 -1.53 -8.90
C GLU A 146 20.04 -0.82 -10.09
N GLU A 147 20.28 -1.37 -11.29
CA GLU A 147 19.60 -0.92 -12.50
C GLU A 147 18.23 -1.59 -12.63
N SER A 148 17.30 -0.93 -13.32
CA SER A 148 15.99 -1.49 -13.66
C SER A 148 15.12 -1.88 -12.45
N VAL A 149 15.10 -1.04 -11.42
CA VAL A 149 14.29 -1.25 -10.19
C VAL A 149 12.79 -1.20 -10.41
N GLY A 150 12.30 -1.00 -11.64
CA GLY A 150 10.87 -0.84 -11.95
C GLY A 150 10.34 0.55 -11.64
N ARG A 151 11.14 1.58 -11.91
CA ARG A 151 10.73 2.99 -11.83
C ARG A 151 9.63 3.26 -12.86
N VAL A 152 8.56 3.91 -12.46
CA VAL A 152 7.42 4.27 -13.31
C VAL A 152 7.36 5.77 -13.64
N LEU A 153 8.24 6.57 -13.04
CA LEU A 153 8.37 7.99 -13.29
C LEU A 153 9.85 8.35 -13.39
N PRO A 154 10.32 9.03 -14.47
CA PRO A 154 11.71 9.46 -14.58
C PRO A 154 12.13 10.40 -13.46
N ALA A 155 13.43 10.45 -13.16
CA ALA A 155 13.97 11.17 -12.00
C ALA A 155 13.82 12.71 -12.07
N ASP A 156 13.67 13.26 -13.26
CA ASP A 156 13.49 14.70 -13.50
C ASP A 156 12.02 15.17 -13.39
N TYR A 157 11.06 14.23 -13.22
CA TYR A 157 9.65 14.57 -13.03
C TYR A 157 9.36 14.89 -11.57
N LEU A 158 9.27 16.16 -11.26
CA LEU A 158 9.15 16.67 -9.88
C LEU A 158 7.77 17.25 -9.56
N TRP A 159 6.89 17.38 -10.55
CA TRP A 159 5.61 18.09 -10.41
C TRP A 159 4.46 17.24 -10.92
N PHE A 160 3.32 17.37 -10.27
CA PHE A 160 2.07 16.86 -10.83
C PHE A 160 0.89 17.74 -10.47
N THR A 161 -0.19 17.59 -11.23
CA THR A 161 -1.49 18.21 -10.99
C THR A 161 -2.58 17.17 -11.21
N GLY A 162 -3.51 17.06 -10.26
CA GLY A 162 -4.66 16.18 -10.36
C GLY A 162 -5.87 16.87 -11.02
N ASP A 163 -6.66 16.11 -11.77
CA ASP A 163 -7.96 16.54 -12.30
C ASP A 163 -9.14 15.85 -11.58
N GLY A 164 -8.88 15.15 -10.49
CA GLY A 164 -9.83 14.36 -9.70
C GLY A 164 -10.02 12.92 -10.21
N LYS A 165 -9.41 12.54 -11.34
CA LYS A 165 -9.43 11.18 -11.90
C LYS A 165 -8.04 10.68 -12.23
N ARG A 166 -7.14 11.58 -12.62
CA ARG A 166 -5.76 11.33 -13.02
C ARG A 166 -4.82 12.41 -12.50
N ASN A 167 -3.55 12.05 -12.36
CA ASN A 167 -2.44 12.96 -12.11
C ASN A 167 -1.60 13.13 -13.37
N HIS A 168 -1.25 14.36 -13.71
CA HIS A 168 -0.44 14.74 -14.86
C HIS A 168 0.93 15.16 -14.35
N PHE A 169 1.93 14.30 -14.55
CA PHE A 169 3.30 14.54 -14.09
C PHE A 169 4.07 15.40 -15.10
N ARG A 170 4.95 16.27 -14.60
CA ARG A 170 5.75 17.20 -15.42
C ARG A 170 7.17 17.32 -14.87
N ASN A 171 8.11 17.56 -15.78
CA ASN A 171 9.50 17.80 -15.41
C ASN A 171 9.81 19.27 -15.07
N GLU A 172 8.92 20.24 -15.39
CA GLU A 172 9.05 21.65 -15.01
C GLU A 172 7.80 22.19 -14.32
N TYR A 173 8.01 23.15 -13.39
CA TYR A 173 6.90 23.83 -12.72
C TYR A 173 6.10 24.71 -13.70
N LYS A 174 4.82 24.42 -13.84
CA LYS A 174 3.89 25.12 -14.78
C LYS A 174 4.27 25.05 -16.27
N GLY A 175 5.07 24.06 -16.66
CA GLY A 175 5.51 23.87 -18.04
C GLY A 175 6.10 22.50 -18.26
N GLY A 176 7.05 22.42 -19.19
CA GLY A 176 7.79 21.23 -19.52
C GLY A 176 6.97 20.11 -20.17
N GLU A 177 7.58 18.94 -20.23
CA GLU A 177 6.97 17.76 -20.80
C GLU A 177 6.00 17.10 -19.82
N VAL A 178 4.90 16.59 -20.34
CA VAL A 178 3.97 15.74 -19.60
C VAL A 178 4.43 14.30 -19.77
N TRP A 179 4.47 13.57 -18.67
CA TRP A 179 4.85 12.15 -18.67
C TRP A 179 3.89 11.32 -19.53
N ASP A 180 4.44 10.55 -20.46
CA ASP A 180 3.72 9.76 -21.47
C ASP A 180 3.52 8.30 -21.10
N TRP A 181 3.95 7.89 -19.91
CA TRP A 181 3.86 6.51 -19.39
C TRP A 181 4.65 5.47 -20.19
N SER A 182 5.75 5.88 -20.80
CA SER A 182 6.57 5.01 -21.66
C SER A 182 7.44 4.01 -20.90
N LEU A 183 7.62 4.18 -19.58
CA LEU A 183 8.33 3.18 -18.77
C LEU A 183 7.41 1.98 -18.45
N PRO A 184 7.96 0.73 -18.50
CA PRO A 184 7.20 -0.45 -18.11
C PRO A 184 6.84 -0.39 -16.63
N SER A 185 5.59 -0.76 -16.31
CA SER A 185 5.10 -0.77 -14.94
C SER A 185 5.19 -2.16 -14.33
N PRO A 186 5.75 -2.32 -13.13
CA PRO A 186 5.70 -3.57 -12.39
C PRO A 186 4.33 -3.86 -11.77
N TYR A 187 3.38 -2.93 -11.86
CA TYR A 187 2.05 -2.99 -11.26
C TYR A 187 0.94 -3.33 -12.27
N GLU A 188 1.27 -3.42 -13.53
CA GLU A 188 0.35 -3.81 -14.61
C GLU A 188 0.66 -5.24 -15.02
N SER A 189 -0.32 -6.12 -14.88
CA SER A 189 -0.28 -7.54 -15.33
C SER A 189 -1.30 -7.77 -16.43
#